data_ee6e70c9d15ec1975e468373ae018209
#
_entry.id   ee6e70c9d15ec1975e468373ae018209
#
_cell.length_a   1.000
_cell.length_b   1.000
_cell.length_c   1.000
_cell.angle_alpha   90.00
_cell.angle_beta   90.00
_cell.angle_gamma   90.00
#
_symmetry.space_group_name_H-M   'P 1'
#
loop_
_entity.id
_entity.type
_entity.pdbx_description
1 polymer ?
#
loop_
_entity_poly.entity_id
_entity_poly.type
_entity_poly.pdbx_seq_one_letter_code
_entity_poly.pdbx_strand_id
1 'polypeptide(L)'
;ALVSDRLYDSVDSHDDHNFRPAFAAPIYSGWWMPEETNLSEATPPFFMVITYDDKDRSIGLSETYIKLKKAKVSAEMHIYSEGGHGYGLRRTEKPVTSWSDRMEDWLRHKGFLEN
;
A
#
# COMPACT_ATOMS: atom_id res chain seq x y z
N ALA A 1 -4.42 4.78 -0.39
CA ALA A 1 -3.50 4.54 0.72
C ALA A 1 -3.77 5.52 1.83
N LEU A 2 -3.83 5.04 3.05
CA LEU A 2 -4.11 5.85 4.22
C LEU A 2 -2.91 5.88 5.15
N VAL A 3 -2.71 7.02 5.78
CA VAL A 3 -1.64 7.20 6.74
C VAL A 3 -2.26 7.62 8.07
N SER A 4 -1.43 8.02 9.05
CA SER A 4 -1.96 8.39 10.37
C SER A 4 -2.85 9.62 10.33
N ASP A 5 -2.66 10.49 9.34
CA ASP A 5 -3.50 11.68 9.20
C ASP A 5 -4.63 11.40 8.23
N ARG A 6 -5.76 12.05 8.48
CA ARG A 6 -6.90 11.94 7.61
C ARG A 6 -6.65 12.77 6.35
N LEU A 7 -6.87 12.17 5.18
CA LEU A 7 -6.62 12.83 3.89
C LEU A 7 -7.86 13.49 3.31
N TYR A 8 -8.96 13.51 4.04
CA TYR A 8 -10.20 14.16 3.62
C TYR A 8 -10.89 14.76 4.85
N ASP A 9 -11.77 15.72 4.62
CA ASP A 9 -12.54 16.31 5.71
C ASP A 9 -13.59 15.34 6.23
N SER A 10 -13.87 15.42 7.53
CA SER A 10 -14.92 14.60 8.12
C SER A 10 -16.26 14.96 7.51
N VAL A 11 -17.06 13.96 7.15
CA VAL A 11 -18.39 14.18 6.59
C VAL A 11 -19.51 13.93 7.63
N ASP A 12 -19.20 13.24 8.71
CA ASP A 12 -20.14 13.03 9.80
C ASP A 12 -19.38 12.72 11.09
N SER A 13 -20.12 12.47 12.18
CA SER A 13 -19.53 12.23 13.48
C SER A 13 -18.71 10.93 13.56
N HIS A 14 -18.98 9.99 12.67
CA HIS A 14 -18.18 8.74 12.63
C HIS A 14 -16.77 9.01 12.18
N ASP A 15 -16.58 9.95 11.25
CA ASP A 15 -15.24 10.28 10.76
C ASP A 15 -14.38 10.92 11.83
N ASP A 16 -15.01 11.46 12.88
CA ASP A 16 -14.29 12.11 13.97
C ASP A 16 -13.93 11.16 15.10
N HIS A 17 -14.44 9.93 15.08
CA HIS A 17 -14.17 8.93 16.11
C HIS A 17 -13.02 8.03 15.71
N ASN A 18 -11.90 8.15 16.40
CA ASN A 18 -10.80 7.19 16.33
C ASN A 18 -10.64 6.44 15.01
N PHE A 19 -10.87 7.12 13.89
CA PHE A 19 -10.71 6.48 12.62
C PHE A 19 -9.23 6.17 12.39
N ARG A 20 -8.91 4.89 12.31
CA ARG A 20 -7.57 4.42 11.99
C ARG A 20 -7.68 3.19 11.13
N PRO A 21 -7.13 3.19 9.93
CA PRO A 21 -7.08 1.97 9.16
C PRO A 21 -6.13 0.99 9.81
N ALA A 22 -6.42 -0.30 9.67
CA ALA A 22 -5.54 -1.35 10.17
C ALA A 22 -4.26 -1.44 9.33
N PHE A 23 -4.38 -1.14 8.04
CA PHE A 23 -3.26 -1.18 7.11
C PHE A 23 -3.61 -0.35 5.86
N ALA A 24 -2.62 -0.14 4.99
CA ALA A 24 -2.81 0.49 3.70
C ALA A 24 -2.24 -0.41 2.62
N ALA A 25 -2.94 -0.52 1.49
CA ALA A 25 -2.52 -1.43 0.42
C ALA A 25 -2.64 -0.75 -0.95
N PRO A 26 -1.68 0.10 -1.31
CA PRO A 26 -1.66 0.69 -2.66
C PRO A 26 -1.23 -0.37 -3.69
N ILE A 27 -2.21 -0.82 -4.46
CA ILE A 27 -2.01 -1.80 -5.53
C ILE A 27 -2.04 -1.05 -6.85
N TYR A 28 -0.98 -1.13 -7.62
CA TYR A 28 -0.72 -0.38 -8.86
C TYR A 28 -1.15 1.09 -8.76
N SER A 29 -0.90 1.68 -7.62
CA SER A 29 -1.24 3.06 -7.37
C SER A 29 -0.26 4.01 -8.04
N GLY A 30 -0.79 5.06 -8.66
CA GLY A 30 0.05 6.13 -9.18
C GLY A 30 0.34 7.21 -8.15
N TRP A 31 -0.03 6.96 -6.93
CA TRP A 31 0.04 7.96 -5.87
C TRP A 31 1.46 8.12 -5.32
N TRP A 32 1.87 9.37 -5.21
CA TRP A 32 3.11 9.74 -4.52
C TRP A 32 2.75 10.28 -3.15
N MET A 33 3.48 9.85 -2.15
CA MET A 33 3.26 10.37 -0.81
C MET A 33 3.75 11.81 -0.75
N PRO A 34 2.89 12.77 -0.33
CA PRO A 34 3.33 14.17 -0.19
C PRO A 34 4.47 14.31 0.80
N GLU A 35 5.34 15.31 0.57
CA GLU A 35 6.47 15.55 1.45
C GLU A 35 6.04 15.82 2.89
N GLU A 36 4.95 16.55 3.06
CA GLU A 36 4.46 16.95 4.37
C GLU A 36 3.63 15.88 5.06
N THR A 37 3.55 14.68 4.49
CA THR A 37 2.80 13.60 5.14
C THR A 37 3.44 13.28 6.49
N ASN A 38 2.61 13.27 7.52
CA ASN A 38 3.08 13.03 8.89
C ASN A 38 3.17 11.53 9.17
N LEU A 39 4.38 10.98 9.09
CA LEU A 39 4.64 9.57 9.31
C LEU A 39 5.34 9.35 10.64
N SER A 40 5.00 8.26 11.30
CA SER A 40 5.63 7.86 12.54
C SER A 40 5.57 6.34 12.67
N GLU A 41 6.20 5.79 13.71
CA GLU A 41 6.13 4.36 13.97
C GLU A 41 4.68 3.89 14.23
N ALA A 42 3.78 4.82 14.56
CA ALA A 42 2.37 4.52 14.79
C ALA A 42 1.55 4.49 13.49
N THR A 43 2.14 4.88 12.36
CA THR A 43 1.45 4.80 11.06
C THR A 43 1.16 3.33 10.73
N PRO A 44 -0.06 3.01 10.24
CA PRO A 44 -0.38 1.63 9.90
C PRO A 44 0.57 1.03 8.88
N PRO A 45 0.77 -0.29 8.90
CA PRO A 45 1.68 -0.93 7.95
C PRO A 45 1.14 -0.90 6.52
N PHE A 46 2.06 -0.93 5.56
CA PHE A 46 1.75 -0.85 4.13
C PHE A 46 2.11 -2.13 3.42
N PHE A 47 1.25 -2.53 2.49
CA PHE A 47 1.55 -3.58 1.51
C PHE A 47 1.38 -2.99 0.12
N MET A 48 2.42 -3.06 -0.71
CA MET A 48 2.44 -2.37 -2.00
C MET A 48 2.80 -3.31 -3.14
N VAL A 49 2.11 -3.15 -4.26
CA VAL A 49 2.38 -3.94 -5.47
C VAL A 49 2.41 -3.02 -6.67
N ILE A 50 3.41 -3.18 -7.52
CA ILE A 50 3.54 -2.41 -8.75
C ILE A 50 4.31 -3.26 -9.77
N THR A 51 4.23 -2.89 -11.05
CA THR A 51 5.06 -3.52 -12.07
C THR A 51 6.04 -2.50 -12.60
N TYR A 52 7.20 -2.99 -13.03
CA TYR A 52 8.24 -2.16 -13.61
C TYR A 52 7.72 -1.41 -14.85
N ASP A 53 6.88 -2.07 -15.65
CA ASP A 53 6.37 -1.50 -16.90
C ASP A 53 5.11 -0.64 -16.74
N ASP A 54 4.76 -0.26 -15.51
CA ASP A 54 3.61 0.61 -15.27
C ASP A 54 4.04 2.08 -15.28
N LYS A 55 4.63 2.52 -16.40
CA LYS A 55 5.11 3.89 -16.58
C LYS A 55 5.96 4.32 -15.39
N ASP A 56 5.81 5.56 -14.94
CA ASP A 56 6.58 6.10 -13.82
C ASP A 56 5.94 5.81 -12.46
N ARG A 57 4.84 5.07 -12.42
CA ARG A 57 4.18 4.73 -11.15
C ARG A 57 5.07 3.90 -10.26
N SER A 58 5.92 3.07 -10.86
CA SER A 58 6.88 2.28 -10.07
C SER A 58 7.90 3.17 -9.37
N ILE A 59 8.26 4.29 -9.98
CA ILE A 59 9.16 5.26 -9.35
C ILE A 59 8.45 5.90 -8.15
N GLY A 60 7.23 6.38 -8.35
CA GLY A 60 6.46 7.03 -7.28
C GLY A 60 6.23 6.13 -6.09
N LEU A 61 5.86 4.88 -6.35
CA LEU A 61 5.60 3.95 -5.27
C LEU A 61 6.90 3.56 -4.55
N SER A 62 8.00 3.47 -5.30
CA SER A 62 9.30 3.20 -4.70
C SER A 62 9.75 4.36 -3.81
N GLU A 63 9.50 5.59 -4.21
CA GLU A 63 9.80 6.75 -3.38
C GLU A 63 8.96 6.76 -2.11
N THR A 64 7.71 6.35 -2.23
CA THR A 64 6.83 6.19 -1.07
C THR A 64 7.41 5.15 -0.12
N TYR A 65 7.88 4.02 -0.65
CA TYR A 65 8.52 3.00 0.17
C TYR A 65 9.72 3.57 0.94
N ILE A 66 10.54 4.37 0.26
CA ILE A 66 11.72 4.96 0.91
C ILE A 66 11.30 5.85 2.08
N LYS A 67 10.27 6.68 1.88
CA LYS A 67 9.76 7.52 2.96
C LYS A 67 9.25 6.72 4.14
N LEU A 68 8.53 5.63 3.86
CA LEU A 68 8.03 4.74 4.90
C LEU A 68 9.20 4.12 5.68
N LYS A 69 10.22 3.66 4.95
CA LYS A 69 11.39 3.05 5.58
C LYS A 69 12.10 4.04 6.50
N LYS A 70 12.29 5.26 6.03
CA LYS A 70 12.96 6.29 6.83
C LYS A 70 12.17 6.67 8.08
N ALA A 71 10.85 6.58 8.01
CA ALA A 71 9.98 6.89 9.14
C ALA A 71 9.74 5.67 10.05
N LYS A 72 10.38 4.53 9.75
CA LYS A 72 10.25 3.28 10.51
C LYS A 72 8.83 2.72 10.48
N VAL A 73 8.13 2.94 9.39
CA VAL A 73 6.81 2.36 9.16
C VAL A 73 7.00 1.01 8.50
N SER A 74 6.30 -0.01 9.01
CA SER A 74 6.37 -1.34 8.44
C SER A 74 5.82 -1.33 7.02
N ALA A 75 6.57 -1.85 6.06
CA ALA A 75 6.16 -1.86 4.65
C ALA A 75 6.71 -3.08 3.94
N GLU A 76 5.86 -3.69 3.14
CA GLU A 76 6.27 -4.78 2.25
C GLU A 76 5.91 -4.35 0.83
N MET A 77 6.83 -4.50 -0.12
CA MET A 77 6.63 -4.07 -1.49
C MET A 77 7.10 -5.13 -2.47
N HIS A 78 6.26 -5.40 -3.47
CA HIS A 78 6.59 -6.33 -4.54
C HIS A 78 6.58 -5.58 -5.87
N ILE A 79 7.69 -5.64 -6.60
CA ILE A 79 7.83 -5.02 -7.92
C ILE A 79 8.05 -6.14 -8.91
N TYR A 80 7.07 -6.34 -9.79
CA TYR A 80 7.16 -7.38 -10.82
C TYR A 80 7.67 -6.78 -12.13
N SER A 81 8.33 -7.57 -12.94
CA SER A 81 8.98 -7.06 -14.15
C SER A 81 8.00 -6.59 -15.21
N GLU A 82 6.81 -7.18 -15.27
CA GLU A 82 5.82 -6.83 -16.27
C GLU A 82 4.41 -7.11 -15.78
N GLY A 83 3.44 -6.55 -16.48
CA GLY A 83 2.02 -6.74 -16.16
C GLY A 83 1.19 -5.50 -16.41
N GLY A 84 1.82 -4.36 -16.60
CA GLY A 84 1.12 -3.11 -16.86
C GLY A 84 0.35 -2.62 -15.64
N HIS A 85 -0.85 -2.11 -15.91
CA HIS A 85 -1.69 -1.48 -14.91
C HIS A 85 -3.08 -2.12 -14.94
N GLY A 86 -3.75 -2.20 -13.79
CA GLY A 86 -5.15 -2.63 -13.76
C GLY A 86 -5.37 -4.13 -13.88
N TYR A 87 -4.38 -4.95 -13.53
CA TYR A 87 -4.53 -6.41 -13.65
C TYR A 87 -5.56 -6.98 -12.66
N GLY A 88 -5.86 -6.28 -11.58
CA GLY A 88 -6.86 -6.73 -10.62
C GLY A 88 -6.57 -8.11 -10.05
N LEU A 89 -7.61 -8.93 -9.96
CA LEU A 89 -7.49 -10.29 -9.44
C LEU A 89 -7.50 -11.36 -10.53
N ARG A 90 -7.43 -10.95 -11.79
CA ARG A 90 -7.40 -11.92 -12.88
C ARG A 90 -6.10 -12.71 -12.87
N ARG A 91 -6.21 -14.03 -13.03
CA ARG A 91 -5.04 -14.90 -13.04
C ARG A 91 -4.60 -15.17 -14.49
N THR A 92 -3.30 -14.99 -14.72
CA THR A 92 -2.68 -15.32 -15.99
C THR A 92 -1.35 -16.01 -15.66
N GLU A 93 -0.54 -16.31 -16.67
CA GLU A 93 0.78 -16.88 -16.46
C GLU A 93 1.79 -15.84 -15.95
N LYS A 94 1.44 -14.56 -15.94
CA LYS A 94 2.36 -13.52 -15.48
C LYS A 94 2.47 -13.53 -13.98
N PRO A 95 3.70 -13.50 -13.44
CA PRO A 95 3.90 -13.56 -11.97
C PRO A 95 3.13 -12.51 -11.19
N VAL A 96 2.95 -11.30 -11.74
CA VAL A 96 2.23 -10.24 -11.02
C VAL A 96 0.82 -10.67 -10.64
N THR A 97 0.19 -11.53 -11.44
CA THR A 97 -1.21 -11.89 -11.16
C THR A 97 -1.37 -12.77 -9.92
N SER A 98 -0.27 -13.18 -9.29
CA SER A 98 -0.32 -13.89 -8.02
C SER A 98 -0.12 -12.94 -6.81
N TRP A 99 -0.16 -11.63 -7.04
CA TRP A 99 0.09 -10.66 -5.96
C TRP A 99 -0.86 -10.85 -4.78
N SER A 100 -2.09 -11.27 -5.04
CA SER A 100 -3.05 -11.45 -3.96
C SER A 100 -2.66 -12.59 -3.01
N ASP A 101 -1.93 -13.59 -3.49
CA ASP A 101 -1.40 -14.63 -2.63
C ASP A 101 -0.35 -14.05 -1.68
N ARG A 102 0.48 -13.15 -2.19
CA ARG A 102 1.47 -12.47 -1.35
C ARG A 102 0.79 -11.60 -0.31
N MET A 103 -0.28 -10.91 -0.69
CA MET A 103 -1.02 -10.11 0.26
C MET A 103 -1.70 -10.96 1.33
N GLU A 104 -2.24 -12.11 0.95
CA GLU A 104 -2.85 -13.00 1.92
C GLU A 104 -1.82 -13.48 2.94
N ASP A 105 -0.63 -13.88 2.48
CA ASP A 105 0.46 -14.28 3.36
C ASP A 105 0.82 -13.15 4.32
N TRP A 106 0.92 -11.94 3.80
CA TRP A 106 1.24 -10.77 4.60
C TRP A 106 0.17 -10.49 5.66
N LEU A 107 -1.10 -10.56 5.26
CA LEU A 107 -2.22 -10.35 6.18
C LEU A 107 -2.20 -11.36 7.33
N ARG A 108 -1.91 -12.62 7.01
CA ARG A 108 -1.83 -13.66 8.05
C ARG A 108 -0.65 -13.41 8.97
N HIS A 109 0.49 -13.09 8.40
CA HIS A 109 1.71 -12.85 9.18
C HIS A 109 1.54 -11.66 10.13
N LYS A 110 0.83 -10.63 9.69
CA LYS A 110 0.57 -9.43 10.51
C LYS A 110 -0.57 -9.63 11.50
N GLY A 111 -1.30 -10.74 11.41
CA GLY A 111 -2.40 -11.01 12.33
C GLY A 111 -3.74 -10.41 11.91
N PHE A 112 -3.86 -9.96 10.67
CA PHE A 112 -5.12 -9.40 10.17
C PHE A 112 -6.07 -10.48 9.67
N LEU A 113 -5.57 -11.69 9.41
CA LEU A 113 -6.37 -12.85 9.04
C LEU A 113 -6.03 -14.00 9.96
N GLU A 114 -7.03 -14.80 10.28
CA GLU A 114 -6.81 -16.02 11.05
C GLU A 114 -6.25 -17.12 10.17
N ASN A 115 -5.50 -18.01 10.76
CA ASN A 115 -4.95 -19.15 10.07
C ASN A 115 -5.99 -20.26 9.90
#